data_964c0eda4cffeafd561bef2c939e9a55
#
_entry.id   964c0eda4cffeafd561bef2c939e9a55
#
_cell.length_a   1.000
_cell.length_b   1.000
_cell.length_c   1.000
_cell.angle_alpha   90.00
_cell.angle_beta   90.00
_cell.angle_gamma   90.00
#
_symmetry.space_group_name_H-M   'P 1'
#
loop_
_entity.id
_entity.type
_entity.pdbx_description
1 polymer ?
#
loop_
_entity_poly.entity_id
_entity_poly.type
_entity_poly.pdbx_seq_one_letter_code
_entity_poly.pdbx_strand_id
1 'polypeptide(L)'
;TIVVASGAPNLFYYCTNHNGMGGRALTPESPSEYEGQIWYNSTLGSFRSVLSVSAWSAGGNLSTARYGGASSGTETAALLSGGNTLPGGSDSPTGATEEYGGTSWTAGGSLSTARYSSGAFGVQTASLITGGDNRPPGSAYLTTTENYNGSSWTSGTAYPVAITNSAGFGTTTAGVIAGGGTPSSAPGVTTTTEYSGGSWTSGGALPLLRRWSGTSGTATAGLIFLGQTPPNVMANTDSYNGTAWTAEAAANTKRTGWYGGNMGSGTQTSAMMAGGWTPFTPNPTETERYDGSSWSTGPALASGIEYNSGGGSFSSGITTGGRAPGVVTTTQEFNTSIFSPIAATWASSGNMVNTLRGRASGGEQTASIAAGGETPRTADTEYYDGSSWSEQSNMNTARNQLGGAGTQTAFLVFGGEAPGPTAVTESWDGSSWSEVNDLGTARRNVGSFGTQTAAVAVGGFGPGVSDYSARVEEWNGSSWSSNPNALPNDLAQSDCTGIATAGLVFGGIIPPSGTKQTATFSFDGTSFSAGGALNTATTESHATAGSQTAALVAGGYAPAASTKTELYNGTSWSTTTSMATARGGAAGLGSNSVSTAALAAGGNNPGGDLNATEEFTGEIPALGYKTISD
;
A
#
# COMPACT_ATOMS: atom_id res chain seq x y z
N THR A 1 -10.29 -10.49 -39.99
CA THR A 1 -9.45 -10.85 -38.83
C THR A 1 -8.01 -10.54 -39.21
N ILE A 2 -7.35 -9.68 -38.46
CA ILE A 2 -5.93 -9.40 -38.63
C ILE A 2 -5.20 -10.26 -37.60
N VAL A 3 -4.37 -11.19 -38.05
CA VAL A 3 -3.48 -11.96 -37.20
C VAL A 3 -2.12 -11.23 -37.21
N VAL A 4 -1.73 -10.73 -36.06
CA VAL A 4 -0.46 -10.01 -35.87
C VAL A 4 0.54 -10.98 -35.26
N ALA A 5 1.68 -11.19 -35.90
CA ALA A 5 2.74 -12.05 -35.37
C ALA A 5 3.39 -11.40 -34.14
N SER A 6 3.87 -12.24 -33.21
CA SER A 6 4.70 -11.76 -32.09
C SER A 6 5.95 -11.06 -32.63
N GLY A 7 6.26 -9.87 -32.12
CA GLY A 7 7.37 -9.06 -32.59
C GLY A 7 7.11 -8.24 -33.86
N ALA A 8 5.85 -8.16 -34.31
CA ALA A 8 5.54 -7.34 -35.48
C ALA A 8 5.74 -5.83 -35.18
N PRO A 9 6.25 -5.05 -36.13
CA PRO A 9 6.36 -3.60 -35.98
C PRO A 9 4.99 -2.94 -35.82
N ASN A 10 4.96 -1.74 -35.28
CA ASN A 10 3.73 -0.98 -35.15
C ASN A 10 2.92 -0.95 -36.45
N LEU A 11 1.66 -1.35 -36.38
CA LEU A 11 0.75 -1.37 -37.50
C LEU A 11 -0.06 -0.08 -37.52
N PHE A 12 -0.28 0.45 -38.73
CA PHE A 12 -1.21 1.54 -38.98
C PHE A 12 -2.43 1.01 -39.70
N TYR A 13 -3.60 1.43 -39.31
CA TYR A 13 -4.84 1.13 -40.00
C TYR A 13 -5.50 2.42 -40.50
N TYR A 14 -6.20 2.36 -41.60
CA TYR A 14 -7.02 3.45 -42.09
C TYR A 14 -8.31 2.91 -42.70
N CYS A 15 -9.34 3.69 -42.63
CA CYS A 15 -10.62 3.34 -43.23
C CYS A 15 -10.63 3.78 -44.71
N THR A 16 -10.84 2.86 -45.61
CA THR A 16 -10.91 3.18 -47.08
C THR A 16 -12.18 3.94 -47.46
N ASN A 17 -13.22 3.91 -46.62
CA ASN A 17 -14.52 4.51 -46.91
C ASN A 17 -14.76 5.87 -46.23
N HIS A 18 -13.90 6.26 -45.28
CA HIS A 18 -14.05 7.54 -44.56
C HIS A 18 -12.68 8.21 -44.39
N ASN A 19 -12.53 9.37 -45.03
CA ASN A 19 -11.31 10.17 -44.91
C ASN A 19 -11.09 10.62 -43.45
N GLY A 20 -9.86 10.41 -42.94
CA GLY A 20 -9.47 10.85 -41.60
C GLY A 20 -9.72 9.84 -40.49
N MET A 21 -10.29 8.68 -40.78
CA MET A 21 -10.40 7.57 -39.82
C MET A 21 -9.27 6.58 -40.02
N GLY A 22 -8.39 6.53 -39.06
CA GLY A 22 -7.28 5.59 -39.01
C GLY A 22 -6.41 5.86 -37.78
N GLY A 23 -5.53 4.94 -37.45
CA GLY A 23 -4.67 5.05 -36.28
C GLY A 23 -3.52 4.05 -36.31
N ARG A 24 -2.71 4.11 -35.26
CA ARG A 24 -1.61 3.19 -35.02
C ARG A 24 -2.07 2.09 -34.08
N ALA A 25 -1.92 0.85 -34.48
CA ALA A 25 -2.03 -0.30 -33.58
C ALA A 25 -0.63 -0.64 -33.05
N LEU A 26 -0.47 -0.57 -31.75
CA LEU A 26 0.76 -0.98 -31.07
C LEU A 26 0.69 -2.49 -30.85
N THR A 27 1.74 -3.20 -31.24
CA THR A 27 1.90 -4.61 -30.92
C THR A 27 2.66 -4.71 -29.60
N PRO A 28 2.14 -5.42 -28.58
CA PRO A 28 2.74 -5.39 -27.25
C PRO A 28 4.03 -6.20 -27.21
N GLU A 29 5.16 -5.51 -27.05
CA GLU A 29 6.40 -6.12 -26.55
C GLU A 29 6.75 -5.63 -25.14
N SER A 30 5.93 -4.77 -24.53
CA SER A 30 6.12 -4.29 -23.16
C SER A 30 4.86 -3.57 -22.67
N PRO A 31 4.50 -3.64 -21.39
CA PRO A 31 3.28 -3.07 -20.85
C PRO A 31 3.37 -1.55 -20.61
N SER A 32 3.63 -0.78 -21.65
CA SER A 32 3.41 0.67 -21.63
C SER A 32 2.14 1.00 -22.41
N GLU A 33 1.00 0.58 -21.89
CA GLU A 33 -0.30 0.95 -22.44
C GLU A 33 -0.71 2.30 -21.88
N TYR A 34 -1.10 3.22 -22.78
CA TYR A 34 -1.49 4.58 -22.42
C TYR A 34 -3.01 4.73 -22.37
N GLU A 35 -3.51 5.60 -21.52
CA GLU A 35 -4.94 5.95 -21.46
C GLU A 35 -5.45 6.38 -22.84
N GLY A 36 -6.64 5.89 -23.21
CA GLY A 36 -7.27 6.15 -24.49
C GLY A 36 -6.79 5.26 -25.64
N GLN A 37 -5.81 4.40 -25.40
CA GLN A 37 -5.38 3.42 -26.40
C GLN A 37 -6.52 2.43 -26.69
N ILE A 38 -6.79 2.17 -27.98
CA ILE A 38 -7.83 1.24 -28.43
C ILE A 38 -7.17 0.04 -29.09
N TRP A 39 -7.59 -1.17 -28.72
CA TRP A 39 -7.14 -2.41 -29.36
C TRP A 39 -8.28 -3.42 -29.49
N TYR A 40 -8.10 -4.38 -30.40
CA TYR A 40 -9.03 -5.46 -30.60
C TYR A 40 -8.63 -6.69 -29.78
N ASN A 41 -9.49 -7.14 -28.87
CA ASN A 41 -9.29 -8.38 -28.14
C ASN A 41 -9.87 -9.54 -28.98
N SER A 42 -8.99 -10.34 -29.59
CA SER A 42 -9.39 -11.44 -30.48
C SER A 42 -10.07 -12.60 -29.74
N THR A 43 -9.78 -12.79 -28.46
CA THR A 43 -10.41 -13.84 -27.63
C THR A 43 -11.86 -13.50 -27.30
N LEU A 44 -12.16 -12.22 -27.10
CA LEU A 44 -13.49 -11.74 -26.75
C LEU A 44 -14.26 -11.17 -27.95
N GLY A 45 -13.64 -11.06 -29.11
CA GLY A 45 -14.25 -10.54 -30.34
C GLY A 45 -14.67 -9.07 -30.25
N SER A 46 -14.02 -8.25 -29.42
CA SER A 46 -14.47 -6.87 -29.17
C SER A 46 -13.30 -5.88 -29.11
N PHE A 47 -13.56 -4.63 -29.47
CA PHE A 47 -12.63 -3.53 -29.23
C PHE A 47 -12.62 -3.13 -27.75
N ARG A 48 -11.45 -2.79 -27.25
CA ARG A 48 -11.24 -2.33 -25.89
C ARG A 48 -10.43 -1.05 -25.88
N SER A 49 -10.63 -0.21 -24.87
CA SER A 49 -9.80 0.95 -24.61
C SER A 49 -9.28 0.91 -23.17
N VAL A 50 -8.07 1.42 -22.96
CA VAL A 50 -7.54 1.65 -21.60
C VAL A 50 -8.25 2.87 -21.03
N LEU A 51 -8.82 2.71 -19.85
CA LEU A 51 -9.38 3.82 -19.08
C LEU A 51 -8.53 4.03 -17.83
N SER A 52 -8.27 5.28 -17.52
CA SER A 52 -7.80 5.60 -16.17
C SER A 52 -8.95 5.39 -15.18
N VAL A 53 -8.70 4.64 -14.14
CA VAL A 53 -9.59 4.55 -13.00
C VAL A 53 -9.13 5.57 -11.98
N SER A 54 -9.95 6.60 -11.78
CA SER A 54 -9.72 7.60 -10.75
C SER A 54 -10.62 7.31 -9.56
N ALA A 55 -10.07 7.23 -8.36
CA ALA A 55 -10.84 6.96 -7.16
C ALA A 55 -10.22 7.63 -5.92
N TRP A 56 -11.08 7.86 -4.92
CA TRP A 56 -10.67 8.19 -3.55
C TRP A 56 -10.62 6.92 -2.72
N SER A 57 -9.57 6.75 -1.95
CA SER A 57 -9.36 5.68 -0.97
C SER A 57 -9.10 6.26 0.42
N ALA A 58 -9.29 5.46 1.46
CA ALA A 58 -8.94 5.88 2.81
C ALA A 58 -7.42 5.87 2.97
N GLY A 59 -6.86 6.96 3.47
CA GLY A 59 -5.48 7.07 3.94
C GLY A 59 -5.38 6.93 5.46
N GLY A 60 -4.16 6.96 6.00
CA GLY A 60 -3.90 6.97 7.44
C GLY A 60 -4.49 8.22 8.11
N ASN A 61 -5.17 8.07 9.21
CA ASN A 61 -5.83 9.16 9.93
C ASN A 61 -4.84 10.05 10.70
N LEU A 62 -5.19 11.33 10.85
CA LEU A 62 -4.51 12.25 11.77
C LEU A 62 -4.54 11.71 13.22
N SER A 63 -3.54 12.04 14.00
CA SER A 63 -3.52 11.73 15.43
C SER A 63 -4.55 12.56 16.22
N THR A 64 -4.83 13.78 15.76
CA THR A 64 -5.78 14.70 16.43
C THR A 64 -6.77 15.26 15.42
N ALA A 65 -8.06 15.08 15.70
CA ALA A 65 -9.14 15.63 14.89
C ALA A 65 -9.10 17.17 14.88
N ARG A 66 -9.12 17.77 13.68
CA ARG A 66 -9.06 19.22 13.49
C ARG A 66 -9.56 19.68 12.12
N TYR A 67 -9.99 20.93 12.02
CA TYR A 67 -10.37 21.58 10.78
C TYR A 67 -9.65 22.93 10.61
N GLY A 68 -9.63 23.46 9.41
CA GLY A 68 -9.05 24.77 9.13
C GLY A 68 -7.54 24.85 9.35
N GLY A 69 -6.84 23.72 9.30
CA GLY A 69 -5.39 23.66 9.30
C GLY A 69 -4.81 24.13 7.95
N ALA A 70 -3.60 24.64 7.97
CA ALA A 70 -2.86 24.99 6.76
C ALA A 70 -2.14 23.76 6.24
N SER A 71 -2.30 23.48 4.94
CA SER A 71 -1.69 22.33 4.28
C SER A 71 -0.69 22.72 3.20
N SER A 72 0.33 21.90 2.99
CA SER A 72 1.30 21.98 1.89
C SER A 72 1.82 20.58 1.53
N GLY A 73 2.47 20.45 0.37
CA GLY A 73 3.05 19.19 -0.07
C GLY A 73 2.19 18.37 -1.03
N THR A 74 2.55 17.09 -1.15
CA THR A 74 1.96 16.14 -2.09
C THR A 74 1.13 15.08 -1.37
N GLU A 75 0.45 14.21 -2.13
CA GLU A 75 -0.32 13.08 -1.58
C GLU A 75 0.53 12.15 -0.70
N THR A 76 1.78 11.86 -1.10
CA THR A 76 2.69 10.98 -0.34
C THR A 76 3.61 11.70 0.63
N ALA A 77 3.62 13.05 0.61
CA ALA A 77 4.44 13.89 1.48
C ALA A 77 3.70 15.21 1.79
N ALA A 78 2.62 15.11 2.56
CA ALA A 78 1.80 16.25 2.97
C ALA A 78 2.17 16.73 4.37
N LEU A 79 2.00 18.02 4.61
CA LEU A 79 2.11 18.68 5.90
C LEU A 79 0.77 19.30 6.27
N LEU A 80 0.31 19.09 7.49
CA LEU A 80 -0.84 19.79 8.07
C LEU A 80 -0.41 20.50 9.35
N SER A 81 -0.59 21.81 9.40
CA SER A 81 -0.11 22.65 10.50
C SER A 81 -1.23 23.50 11.10
N GLY A 82 -1.30 23.56 12.42
CA GLY A 82 -2.35 24.30 13.11
C GLY A 82 -3.73 23.68 12.95
N GLY A 83 -4.75 24.50 12.99
CA GLY A 83 -6.16 24.11 12.90
C GLY A 83 -6.92 24.31 14.21
N ASN A 84 -8.20 23.96 14.20
CA ASN A 84 -9.11 24.07 15.35
C ASN A 84 -9.59 22.67 15.74
N THR A 85 -9.50 22.32 17.03
CA THR A 85 -9.76 20.97 17.56
C THR A 85 -11.14 20.81 18.20
N LEU A 86 -11.89 21.89 18.47
CA LEU A 86 -13.19 21.78 19.12
C LEU A 86 -14.36 21.85 18.14
N PRO A 87 -15.38 20.99 18.32
CA PRO A 87 -16.63 21.07 17.56
C PRO A 87 -17.53 22.21 18.08
N GLY A 88 -17.94 23.11 17.17
CA GLY A 88 -19.12 23.92 17.31
C GLY A 88 -19.16 24.95 18.42
N GLY A 89 -18.48 26.08 18.30
CA GLY A 89 -18.81 27.31 19.00
C GLY A 89 -17.81 27.84 20.03
N SER A 90 -16.79 27.05 20.39
CA SER A 90 -15.62 27.55 21.14
C SER A 90 -14.40 27.18 20.36
N ASP A 91 -13.71 28.16 19.76
CA ASP A 91 -12.48 27.90 19.03
C ASP A 91 -11.38 27.41 19.96
N SER A 92 -10.63 26.40 19.53
CA SER A 92 -9.45 25.87 20.22
C SER A 92 -8.31 25.69 19.22
N PRO A 93 -7.62 26.79 18.89
CA PRO A 93 -6.48 26.73 17.98
C PRO A 93 -5.39 25.80 18.51
N THR A 94 -4.77 25.04 17.62
CA THR A 94 -3.62 24.19 17.94
C THR A 94 -2.38 24.67 17.21
N GLY A 95 -1.18 24.42 17.81
CA GLY A 95 0.11 24.57 17.16
C GLY A 95 0.62 23.26 16.56
N ALA A 96 -0.12 22.16 16.70
CA ALA A 96 0.31 20.85 16.25
C ALA A 96 0.59 20.82 14.74
N THR A 97 1.67 20.17 14.37
CA THR A 97 2.02 19.85 12.98
C THR A 97 2.08 18.34 12.84
N GLU A 98 1.54 17.82 11.75
CA GLU A 98 1.66 16.41 11.38
C GLU A 98 2.15 16.29 9.94
N GLU A 99 3.00 15.29 9.71
CA GLU A 99 3.63 14.96 8.43
C GLU A 99 3.10 13.63 7.91
N TYR A 100 2.68 13.60 6.66
CA TYR A 100 2.19 12.38 6.00
C TYR A 100 3.29 11.70 5.21
N GLY A 101 3.52 10.42 5.47
CA GLY A 101 4.53 9.62 4.79
C GLY A 101 3.94 8.69 3.70
N GLY A 102 2.77 9.01 3.15
CA GLY A 102 2.10 8.18 2.13
C GLY A 102 1.20 7.07 2.70
N THR A 103 1.29 6.78 4.00
CA THR A 103 0.46 5.75 4.67
C THR A 103 -0.02 6.16 6.05
N SER A 104 0.74 7.01 6.75
CA SER A 104 0.44 7.43 8.11
C SER A 104 0.93 8.83 8.40
N TRP A 105 0.30 9.49 9.38
CA TRP A 105 0.71 10.78 9.91
C TRP A 105 1.65 10.60 11.11
N THR A 106 2.69 11.38 11.15
CA THR A 106 3.64 11.46 12.26
C THR A 106 3.73 12.90 12.78
N ALA A 107 3.94 13.07 14.09
CA ALA A 107 4.06 14.39 14.68
C ALA A 107 5.34 15.09 14.21
N GLY A 108 5.21 16.31 13.67
CA GLY A 108 6.30 17.24 13.40
C GLY A 108 6.47 18.28 14.49
N GLY A 109 7.42 19.20 14.31
CA GLY A 109 7.63 20.33 15.22
C GLY A 109 6.41 21.25 15.29
N SER A 110 5.98 21.66 16.48
CA SER A 110 4.82 22.54 16.65
C SER A 110 5.11 23.99 16.29
N LEU A 111 4.10 24.70 15.77
CA LEU A 111 4.10 26.16 15.60
C LEU A 111 4.36 26.85 16.96
N SER A 112 5.05 27.96 16.92
CA SER A 112 5.26 28.80 18.13
C SER A 112 3.96 29.49 18.58
N THR A 113 3.05 29.75 17.65
CA THR A 113 1.73 30.34 17.93
C THR A 113 0.64 29.45 17.35
N ALA A 114 -0.20 28.90 18.22
CA ALA A 114 -1.38 28.13 17.83
C ALA A 114 -2.31 29.00 16.97
N ARG A 115 -2.77 28.47 15.82
CA ARG A 115 -3.56 29.21 14.83
C ARG A 115 -4.38 28.29 13.93
N TYR A 116 -5.45 28.83 13.35
CA TYR A 116 -6.24 28.22 12.30
C TYR A 116 -6.54 29.26 11.21
N SER A 117 -7.07 28.80 10.07
CA SER A 117 -7.44 29.70 8.95
C SER A 117 -6.30 30.54 8.40
N SER A 118 -5.10 29.99 8.37
CA SER A 118 -3.88 30.63 7.88
C SER A 118 -3.68 30.39 6.40
N GLY A 119 -2.97 31.30 5.70
CA GLY A 119 -2.39 31.04 4.38
C GLY A 119 -1.09 30.27 4.52
N ALA A 120 -0.87 29.30 3.63
CA ALA A 120 0.38 28.54 3.58
C ALA A 120 0.76 28.15 2.15
N PHE A 121 2.05 27.90 1.95
CA PHE A 121 2.60 27.38 0.70
C PHE A 121 3.93 26.64 0.95
N GLY A 122 4.34 25.82 -0.02
CA GLY A 122 5.58 25.05 0.03
C GLY A 122 5.35 23.54 -0.09
N VAL A 123 6.30 22.78 0.43
CA VAL A 123 6.29 21.31 0.49
C VAL A 123 6.43 20.84 1.93
N GLN A 124 6.29 19.53 2.20
CA GLN A 124 6.37 18.96 3.54
C GLN A 124 7.65 19.36 4.29
N THR A 125 8.80 19.32 3.63
CA THR A 125 10.11 19.61 4.23
C THR A 125 10.52 21.08 4.19
N ALA A 126 9.73 21.94 3.52
CA ALA A 126 9.98 23.38 3.41
C ALA A 126 8.65 24.12 3.19
N SER A 127 8.01 24.55 4.25
CA SER A 127 6.70 25.21 4.22
C SER A 127 6.74 26.56 4.93
N LEU A 128 5.88 27.48 4.50
CA LEU A 128 5.63 28.75 5.13
C LEU A 128 4.16 28.86 5.50
N ILE A 129 3.89 29.28 6.74
CA ILE A 129 2.55 29.63 7.22
C ILE A 129 2.51 31.10 7.65
N THR A 130 1.46 31.83 7.29
CA THR A 130 1.32 33.24 7.67
C THR A 130 -0.09 33.62 8.05
N GLY A 131 -0.24 34.60 8.92
CA GLY A 131 -1.54 35.06 9.38
C GLY A 131 -2.28 34.01 10.19
N GLY A 132 -3.60 33.98 10.04
CA GLY A 132 -4.50 33.08 10.76
C GLY A 132 -5.18 33.75 11.95
N ASP A 133 -5.97 32.97 12.66
CA ASP A 133 -6.71 33.37 13.87
C ASP A 133 -6.23 32.53 15.07
N ASN A 134 -5.96 33.19 16.21
CA ASN A 134 -5.53 32.51 17.44
C ASN A 134 -6.53 32.67 18.61
N ARG A 135 -7.76 33.06 18.34
CA ARG A 135 -8.83 33.28 19.35
C ARG A 135 -9.61 32.02 19.66
N PRO A 136 -10.01 31.76 20.93
CA PRO A 136 -9.29 32.07 22.16
C PRO A 136 -8.09 31.14 22.34
N PRO A 137 -7.08 31.39 23.22
CA PRO A 137 -6.98 32.47 24.18
C PRO A 137 -6.36 33.76 23.65
N GLY A 138 -5.84 33.78 22.42
CA GLY A 138 -5.36 35.00 21.79
C GLY A 138 -6.50 35.97 21.43
N SER A 139 -6.11 37.16 20.94
CA SER A 139 -7.09 38.26 20.78
C SER A 139 -7.23 38.77 19.34
N ALA A 140 -6.55 38.21 18.35
CA ALA A 140 -6.47 38.87 17.05
C ALA A 140 -6.19 37.93 15.88
N TYR A 141 -6.46 38.42 14.68
CA TYR A 141 -5.84 37.96 13.46
C TYR A 141 -4.35 38.25 13.51
N LEU A 142 -3.55 37.39 12.93
CA LEU A 142 -2.08 37.41 13.07
C LEU A 142 -1.41 38.06 11.85
N THR A 143 -0.25 38.69 12.14
CA THR A 143 0.73 39.07 11.11
C THR A 143 1.91 38.11 11.09
N THR A 144 2.04 37.25 12.09
CA THR A 144 3.21 36.37 12.26
C THR A 144 3.31 35.35 11.12
N THR A 145 4.54 35.18 10.66
CA THR A 145 4.94 34.16 9.68
C THR A 145 5.90 33.20 10.34
N GLU A 146 5.76 31.92 10.07
CA GLU A 146 6.67 30.87 10.49
C GLU A 146 7.10 30.01 9.30
N ASN A 147 8.39 29.61 9.28
CA ASN A 147 8.98 28.77 8.25
C ASN A 147 9.31 27.40 8.84
N TYR A 148 8.92 26.34 8.14
CA TYR A 148 9.21 24.95 8.46
C TYR A 148 10.42 24.44 7.66
N ASN A 149 11.32 23.72 8.32
CA ASN A 149 12.53 23.17 7.71
C ASN A 149 12.52 21.63 7.60
N GLY A 150 11.37 21.00 7.76
CA GLY A 150 11.22 19.54 7.79
C GLY A 150 11.32 18.94 9.21
N SER A 151 11.55 19.76 10.25
CA SER A 151 11.58 19.27 11.64
C SER A 151 11.10 20.30 12.66
N SER A 152 11.25 21.58 12.40
CA SER A 152 10.89 22.66 13.32
C SER A 152 10.46 23.93 12.60
N TRP A 153 9.69 24.76 13.31
CA TRP A 153 9.23 26.06 12.87
C TRP A 153 10.15 27.17 13.41
N THR A 154 10.45 28.14 12.58
CA THR A 154 11.21 29.33 12.94
C THR A 154 10.46 30.57 12.50
N SER A 155 10.57 31.67 13.27
CA SER A 155 9.94 32.95 12.92
C SER A 155 10.47 33.48 11.59
N GLY A 156 9.57 33.90 10.71
CA GLY A 156 9.85 34.56 9.44
C GLY A 156 9.48 36.03 9.45
N THR A 157 9.67 36.71 8.32
CA THR A 157 9.25 38.11 8.13
C THR A 157 7.73 38.24 8.24
N ALA A 158 7.27 39.08 9.15
CA ALA A 158 5.85 39.30 9.40
C ALA A 158 5.10 39.75 8.12
N TYR A 159 3.89 39.24 7.95
CA TYR A 159 2.99 39.69 6.90
C TYR A 159 2.58 41.15 7.13
N PRO A 160 2.44 41.97 6.09
CA PRO A 160 2.25 43.41 6.23
C PRO A 160 1.02 43.84 7.05
N VAL A 161 -0.04 43.04 7.04
CA VAL A 161 -1.31 43.35 7.73
C VAL A 161 -1.83 42.07 8.38
N ALA A 162 -2.46 42.17 9.56
CA ALA A 162 -3.11 41.02 10.18
C ALA A 162 -4.17 40.44 9.24
N ILE A 163 -4.06 39.14 8.93
CA ILE A 163 -4.89 38.46 7.91
C ILE A 163 -5.29 37.06 8.35
N THR A 164 -6.50 36.66 7.97
CA THR A 164 -7.02 35.30 8.19
C THR A 164 -7.81 34.85 6.96
N ASN A 165 -8.09 33.56 6.83
CA ASN A 165 -8.90 33.01 5.74
C ASN A 165 -8.34 33.30 4.33
N SER A 166 -7.05 33.56 4.22
CA SER A 166 -6.35 33.80 2.98
C SER A 166 -5.93 32.50 2.31
N ALA A 167 -5.72 32.55 1.02
CA ALA A 167 -5.27 31.43 0.20
C ALA A 167 -3.79 31.58 -0.15
N GLY A 168 -3.01 30.48 -0.12
CA GLY A 168 -1.60 30.51 -0.42
C GLY A 168 -1.18 29.47 -1.46
N PHE A 169 -0.21 29.80 -2.32
CA PHE A 169 0.39 28.90 -3.30
C PHE A 169 1.83 29.31 -3.62
N GLY A 170 2.63 28.37 -4.16
CA GLY A 170 4.03 28.60 -4.52
C GLY A 170 5.02 27.87 -3.60
N THR A 171 6.24 28.40 -3.49
CA THR A 171 7.35 27.84 -2.72
C THR A 171 7.83 28.80 -1.62
N THR A 172 8.62 28.31 -0.67
CA THR A 172 9.21 29.15 0.40
C THR A 172 10.22 30.18 -0.09
N THR A 173 10.58 30.17 -1.37
CA THR A 173 11.42 31.20 -2.02
C THR A 173 10.63 32.12 -2.94
N ALA A 174 9.45 31.68 -3.42
CA ALA A 174 8.57 32.44 -4.32
C ALA A 174 7.12 32.01 -4.06
N GLY A 175 6.42 32.68 -3.18
CA GLY A 175 5.05 32.36 -2.77
C GLY A 175 4.09 33.53 -2.93
N VAL A 176 2.81 33.24 -2.90
CA VAL A 176 1.72 34.22 -3.00
C VAL A 176 0.69 33.95 -1.92
N ILE A 177 0.22 35.03 -1.29
CA ILE A 177 -0.99 35.04 -0.43
C ILE A 177 -2.02 35.95 -1.09
N ALA A 178 -3.22 35.47 -1.31
CA ALA A 178 -4.29 36.20 -1.98
C ALA A 178 -5.62 36.14 -1.22
N GLY A 179 -6.36 37.23 -1.26
CA GLY A 179 -7.65 37.37 -0.57
C GLY A 179 -7.52 37.29 0.96
N GLY A 180 -8.56 36.78 1.60
CA GLY A 180 -8.64 36.68 3.06
C GLY A 180 -9.47 37.78 3.70
N GLY A 181 -9.49 37.84 5.03
CA GLY A 181 -10.14 38.88 5.83
C GLY A 181 -9.15 39.60 6.73
N THR A 182 -9.36 40.88 6.97
CA THR A 182 -8.59 41.69 7.90
C THR A 182 -9.49 42.21 9.02
N PRO A 183 -8.94 42.70 10.16
CA PRO A 183 -9.76 43.31 11.23
C PRO A 183 -10.66 44.46 10.77
N SER A 184 -10.23 45.20 9.74
CA SER A 184 -10.96 46.31 9.16
C SER A 184 -11.87 45.94 7.98
N SER A 185 -11.76 44.76 7.43
CA SER A 185 -12.54 44.27 6.28
C SER A 185 -12.99 42.83 6.48
N ALA A 186 -14.04 42.66 7.29
CA ALA A 186 -14.67 41.37 7.58
C ALA A 186 -15.25 40.68 6.30
N PRO A 187 -15.75 41.39 5.28
CA PRO A 187 -16.26 40.75 4.06
C PRO A 187 -15.17 40.10 3.20
N GLY A 188 -13.91 40.45 3.38
CA GLY A 188 -12.77 39.97 2.59
C GLY A 188 -12.00 41.10 1.91
N VAL A 189 -10.88 40.77 1.30
CA VAL A 189 -10.01 41.71 0.57
C VAL A 189 -9.68 41.19 -0.83
N THR A 190 -9.24 42.11 -1.69
CA THR A 190 -8.73 41.79 -3.04
C THR A 190 -7.20 41.75 -3.08
N THR A 191 -6.53 41.94 -1.95
CA THR A 191 -5.07 42.04 -1.91
C THR A 191 -4.41 40.73 -2.33
N THR A 192 -3.35 40.87 -3.11
CA THR A 192 -2.37 39.83 -3.40
C THR A 192 -1.03 40.33 -2.87
N THR A 193 -0.32 39.45 -2.17
CA THR A 193 0.99 39.77 -1.60
C THR A 193 1.94 38.64 -1.97
N GLU A 194 3.07 39.01 -2.56
CA GLU A 194 4.10 38.10 -3.05
C GLU A 194 5.24 38.00 -2.03
N TYR A 195 5.74 36.78 -1.85
CA TYR A 195 6.88 36.48 -1.01
C TYR A 195 8.11 36.10 -1.85
N SER A 196 9.22 36.76 -1.61
CA SER A 196 10.48 36.52 -2.32
C SER A 196 11.61 36.17 -1.37
N GLY A 197 11.49 35.04 -0.65
CA GLY A 197 12.57 34.47 0.16
C GLY A 197 12.97 35.30 1.38
N GLY A 198 12.11 36.15 1.92
CA GLY A 198 12.38 36.96 3.12
C GLY A 198 11.68 38.31 3.15
N SER A 199 11.02 38.70 2.08
CA SER A 199 10.26 39.96 2.00
C SER A 199 8.90 39.76 1.37
N TRP A 200 7.95 40.62 1.77
CA TRP A 200 6.59 40.69 1.21
C TRP A 200 6.45 41.95 0.35
N THR A 201 5.91 41.79 -0.86
CA THR A 201 5.63 42.88 -1.79
C THR A 201 4.20 42.78 -2.30
N SER A 202 3.57 43.92 -2.67
CA SER A 202 2.24 43.91 -3.22
C SER A 202 2.23 43.39 -4.66
N GLY A 203 1.36 42.44 -4.97
CA GLY A 203 1.05 41.97 -6.31
C GLY A 203 -0.22 42.59 -6.89
N GLY A 204 -0.63 42.14 -8.08
CA GLY A 204 -1.88 42.56 -8.73
C GLY A 204 -3.11 42.18 -7.93
N ALA A 205 -4.07 43.08 -7.77
CA ALA A 205 -5.29 42.84 -7.00
C ALA A 205 -6.21 41.80 -7.67
N LEU A 206 -6.84 40.94 -6.86
CA LEU A 206 -7.93 40.05 -7.30
C LEU A 206 -9.08 40.84 -7.93
N PRO A 207 -9.75 40.32 -8.96
CA PRO A 207 -10.93 40.94 -9.55
C PRO A 207 -12.10 41.09 -8.55
N LEU A 208 -12.22 40.15 -7.64
CA LEU A 208 -13.27 40.11 -6.61
C LEU A 208 -12.68 39.83 -5.23
N LEU A 209 -13.20 40.52 -4.22
CA LEU A 209 -12.84 40.19 -2.85
C LEU A 209 -13.30 38.77 -2.53
N ARG A 210 -12.45 37.98 -1.86
CA ARG A 210 -12.78 36.60 -1.50
C ARG A 210 -11.98 36.10 -0.31
N ARG A 211 -12.52 35.10 0.35
CA ARG A 211 -11.89 34.36 1.45
C ARG A 211 -12.25 32.88 1.36
N TRP A 212 -11.49 32.01 2.05
CA TRP A 212 -11.73 30.57 2.10
C TRP A 212 -11.72 29.90 0.72
N SER A 213 -10.78 30.25 -0.12
CA SER A 213 -10.63 29.74 -1.47
C SER A 213 -9.69 28.54 -1.54
N GLY A 214 -9.89 27.68 -2.53
CA GLY A 214 -8.90 26.71 -2.96
C GLY A 214 -7.83 27.37 -3.84
N THR A 215 -6.61 26.81 -3.81
CA THR A 215 -5.48 27.31 -4.64
C THR A 215 -4.64 26.17 -5.17
N SER A 216 -3.92 26.46 -6.26
CA SER A 216 -2.90 25.59 -6.86
C SER A 216 -1.86 26.42 -7.63
N GLY A 217 -0.74 25.80 -7.98
CA GLY A 217 0.27 26.39 -8.87
C GLY A 217 1.44 27.05 -8.18
N THR A 218 2.14 27.91 -8.96
CA THR A 218 3.37 28.61 -8.55
C THR A 218 3.15 30.12 -8.50
N ALA A 219 4.09 30.87 -7.93
CA ALA A 219 3.99 32.33 -7.83
C ALA A 219 3.82 33.07 -9.18
N THR A 220 4.25 32.47 -10.28
CA THR A 220 4.13 33.03 -11.64
C THR A 220 3.10 32.30 -12.52
N ALA A 221 2.49 31.23 -12.00
CA ALA A 221 1.44 30.46 -12.67
C ALA A 221 0.51 29.86 -11.59
N GLY A 222 -0.25 30.74 -10.93
CA GLY A 222 -1.15 30.40 -9.83
C GLY A 222 -2.61 30.34 -10.26
N LEU A 223 -3.41 29.60 -9.50
CA LEU A 223 -4.86 29.53 -9.66
C LEU A 223 -5.52 29.70 -8.30
N ILE A 224 -6.56 30.52 -8.25
CA ILE A 224 -7.47 30.63 -7.09
C ILE A 224 -8.88 30.34 -7.56
N PHE A 225 -9.62 29.54 -6.83
CA PHE A 225 -10.96 29.13 -7.21
C PHE A 225 -11.89 29.02 -6.01
N LEU A 226 -13.19 29.17 -6.27
CA LEU A 226 -14.22 29.12 -5.26
C LEU A 226 -14.06 30.19 -4.18
N GLY A 227 -14.56 29.89 -2.97
CA GLY A 227 -14.50 30.77 -1.81
C GLY A 227 -15.80 31.52 -1.57
N GLN A 228 -15.72 32.61 -0.84
CA GLN A 228 -16.89 33.41 -0.46
C GLN A 228 -16.60 34.90 -0.55
N THR A 229 -17.55 35.62 -1.12
CA THR A 229 -17.77 37.04 -0.92
C THR A 229 -19.05 37.17 -0.10
N PRO A 230 -18.99 37.37 1.23
CA PRO A 230 -20.18 37.32 2.06
C PRO A 230 -21.30 38.25 1.60
N PRO A 231 -22.57 37.78 1.57
CA PRO A 231 -23.00 36.44 2.03
C PRO A 231 -22.87 35.33 0.97
N ASN A 232 -22.37 35.59 -0.23
CA ASN A 232 -22.44 34.73 -1.39
C ASN A 232 -21.25 33.77 -1.50
N VAL A 233 -21.53 32.46 -1.63
CA VAL A 233 -20.55 31.44 -2.02
C VAL A 233 -20.30 31.51 -3.52
N MET A 234 -19.06 31.35 -3.93
CA MET A 234 -18.60 31.60 -5.30
C MET A 234 -18.27 30.30 -6.04
N ALA A 235 -18.35 30.37 -7.38
CA ALA A 235 -17.80 29.35 -8.29
C ALA A 235 -16.61 29.90 -9.10
N ASN A 236 -16.26 31.16 -8.92
CA ASN A 236 -15.25 31.85 -9.73
C ASN A 236 -13.88 31.19 -9.62
N THR A 237 -13.20 31.18 -10.76
CA THR A 237 -11.80 30.77 -10.91
C THR A 237 -11.04 31.92 -11.54
N ASP A 238 -9.85 32.24 -11.00
CA ASP A 238 -8.96 33.26 -11.58
C ASP A 238 -7.53 32.72 -11.60
N SER A 239 -6.83 32.95 -12.70
CA SER A 239 -5.42 32.61 -12.90
C SER A 239 -4.51 33.81 -12.64
N TYR A 240 -3.31 33.57 -12.07
CA TYR A 240 -2.28 34.58 -11.79
C TYR A 240 -1.03 34.30 -12.61
N ASN A 241 -0.53 35.32 -13.29
CA ASN A 241 0.66 35.21 -14.15
C ASN A 241 1.95 35.77 -13.52
N GLY A 242 1.94 36.08 -12.23
CA GLY A 242 3.03 36.76 -11.52
C GLY A 242 2.90 38.27 -11.44
N THR A 243 1.89 38.86 -12.10
CA THR A 243 1.65 40.33 -12.06
C THR A 243 0.16 40.69 -12.02
N ALA A 244 -0.68 39.91 -12.66
CA ALA A 244 -2.11 40.21 -12.82
C ALA A 244 -2.96 38.92 -12.75
N TRP A 245 -4.21 39.09 -12.36
CA TRP A 245 -5.23 38.06 -12.37
C TRP A 245 -6.10 38.14 -13.63
N THR A 246 -6.45 36.98 -14.15
CA THR A 246 -7.37 36.81 -15.29
C THR A 246 -8.50 35.86 -14.88
N ALA A 247 -9.75 36.21 -15.21
CA ALA A 247 -10.90 35.35 -14.94
C ALA A 247 -10.91 34.15 -15.90
N GLU A 248 -11.15 32.99 -15.35
CA GLU A 248 -11.21 31.69 -16.01
C GLU A 248 -12.62 31.09 -15.92
N ALA A 249 -12.82 29.91 -16.52
CA ALA A 249 -14.08 29.18 -16.43
C ALA A 249 -14.43 28.87 -14.95
N ALA A 250 -15.67 29.18 -14.58
CA ALA A 250 -16.16 28.92 -13.25
C ALA A 250 -16.34 27.42 -12.97
N ALA A 251 -16.17 27.00 -11.71
CA ALA A 251 -16.50 25.65 -11.27
C ALA A 251 -18.01 25.36 -11.42
N ASN A 252 -18.35 24.08 -11.56
CA ASN A 252 -19.76 23.68 -11.74
C ASN A 252 -20.60 23.91 -10.46
N THR A 253 -19.97 23.74 -9.29
CA THR A 253 -20.66 23.88 -8.00
C THR A 253 -20.03 24.96 -7.13
N LYS A 254 -20.84 25.87 -6.62
CA LYS A 254 -20.41 26.91 -5.67
C LYS A 254 -20.03 26.28 -4.33
N ARG A 255 -18.81 26.54 -3.85
CA ARG A 255 -18.28 26.01 -2.59
C ARG A 255 -17.30 26.97 -1.92
N THR A 256 -17.03 26.73 -0.67
CA THR A 256 -16.02 27.46 0.09
C THR A 256 -15.32 26.53 1.09
N GLY A 257 -14.04 26.78 1.34
CA GLY A 257 -13.26 26.10 2.38
C GLY A 257 -13.48 26.68 3.78
N TRP A 258 -14.67 27.15 4.11
CA TRP A 258 -15.03 27.85 5.35
C TRP A 258 -14.13 27.47 6.53
N TYR A 259 -13.61 28.47 7.26
CA TYR A 259 -12.57 28.33 8.27
C TYR A 259 -11.17 27.90 7.79
N GLY A 260 -10.85 28.04 6.49
CA GLY A 260 -9.46 28.17 6.04
C GLY A 260 -8.72 26.90 5.66
N GLY A 261 -9.41 25.84 5.32
CA GLY A 261 -8.76 24.70 4.66
C GLY A 261 -8.49 24.99 3.18
N ASN A 262 -7.30 24.68 2.67
CA ASN A 262 -7.06 24.67 1.24
C ASN A 262 -7.65 23.39 0.65
N MET A 263 -8.74 23.50 -0.10
CA MET A 263 -9.40 22.37 -0.78
C MET A 263 -8.74 22.00 -2.11
N GLY A 264 -7.70 22.72 -2.52
CA GLY A 264 -7.12 22.65 -3.85
C GLY A 264 -5.79 21.93 -3.90
N SER A 265 -5.52 21.35 -5.05
CA SER A 265 -4.25 20.73 -5.41
C SER A 265 -3.98 20.88 -6.91
N GLY A 266 -2.71 20.77 -7.34
CA GLY A 266 -2.34 20.79 -8.76
C GLY A 266 -1.55 22.01 -9.20
N THR A 267 -1.67 22.33 -10.48
CA THR A 267 -1.04 23.47 -11.17
C THR A 267 -2.09 24.46 -11.63
N GLN A 268 -1.66 25.57 -12.26
CA GLN A 268 -2.57 26.55 -12.87
C GLN A 268 -3.47 25.94 -13.96
N THR A 269 -2.96 25.01 -14.74
CA THR A 269 -3.67 24.40 -15.88
C THR A 269 -4.18 22.98 -15.61
N SER A 270 -3.97 22.46 -14.40
CA SER A 270 -4.37 21.09 -14.04
C SER A 270 -4.58 21.02 -12.53
N ALA A 271 -5.79 21.37 -12.09
CA ALA A 271 -6.13 21.48 -10.69
C ALA A 271 -7.30 20.56 -10.30
N MET A 272 -7.38 20.26 -9.02
CA MET A 272 -8.47 19.46 -8.43
C MET A 272 -8.94 20.11 -7.13
N MET A 273 -10.22 19.96 -6.85
CA MET A 273 -10.81 20.28 -5.55
C MET A 273 -11.70 19.15 -5.07
N ALA A 274 -11.78 18.95 -3.74
CA ALA A 274 -12.60 17.92 -3.15
C ALA A 274 -13.24 18.39 -1.84
N GLY A 275 -14.52 18.05 -1.63
CA GLY A 275 -15.27 18.47 -0.45
C GLY A 275 -15.52 19.97 -0.38
N GLY A 276 -15.37 20.57 0.81
CA GLY A 276 -15.68 21.96 1.08
C GLY A 276 -17.11 22.14 1.58
N TRP A 277 -17.52 23.39 1.85
CA TRP A 277 -18.87 23.70 2.32
C TRP A 277 -19.74 24.28 1.20
N THR A 278 -20.98 23.80 1.15
CA THR A 278 -22.02 24.38 0.28
C THR A 278 -23.24 24.75 1.12
N PRO A 279 -24.03 25.76 0.72
CA PRO A 279 -25.26 26.10 1.43
C PRO A 279 -26.40 25.09 1.21
N PHE A 280 -26.22 24.11 0.33
CA PHE A 280 -27.29 23.21 -0.13
C PHE A 280 -27.11 21.76 0.31
N THR A 281 -25.89 21.32 0.53
CA THR A 281 -25.56 19.93 0.85
C THR A 281 -24.59 19.89 2.03
N PRO A 282 -24.96 19.35 3.20
CA PRO A 282 -24.02 19.13 4.29
C PRO A 282 -23.05 18.02 3.94
N ASN A 283 -21.78 18.19 4.30
CA ASN A 283 -20.69 17.22 4.05
C ASN A 283 -20.66 16.72 2.60
N PRO A 284 -20.35 17.57 1.61
CA PRO A 284 -20.35 17.18 0.21
C PRO A 284 -19.23 16.18 -0.11
N THR A 285 -19.54 15.24 -1.00
CA THR A 285 -18.59 14.25 -1.54
C THR A 285 -18.01 14.67 -2.89
N GLU A 286 -18.49 15.76 -3.46
CA GLU A 286 -18.16 16.18 -4.81
C GLU A 286 -16.68 16.54 -4.95
N THR A 287 -16.09 16.05 -6.03
CA THR A 287 -14.78 16.43 -6.55
C THR A 287 -14.96 17.05 -7.93
N GLU A 288 -14.25 18.11 -8.22
CA GLU A 288 -14.16 18.69 -9.56
C GLU A 288 -12.69 18.85 -9.98
N ARG A 289 -12.45 18.71 -11.28
CA ARG A 289 -11.12 18.73 -11.91
C ARG A 289 -11.07 19.78 -13.00
N TYR A 290 -10.02 20.61 -12.99
CA TYR A 290 -9.77 21.68 -13.96
C TYR A 290 -8.70 21.23 -14.95
N ASP A 291 -8.96 21.37 -16.24
CA ASP A 291 -8.06 20.95 -17.34
C ASP A 291 -7.28 22.12 -17.97
N GLY A 292 -7.34 23.31 -17.37
CA GLY A 292 -6.75 24.54 -17.92
C GLY A 292 -7.75 25.38 -18.72
N SER A 293 -8.95 24.86 -18.98
CA SER A 293 -9.99 25.57 -19.74
C SER A 293 -11.39 25.44 -19.10
N SER A 294 -11.69 24.31 -18.47
CA SER A 294 -13.00 24.02 -17.89
C SER A 294 -12.92 23.12 -16.66
N TRP A 295 -13.97 23.14 -15.85
CA TRP A 295 -14.14 22.23 -14.72
C TRP A 295 -15.05 21.05 -15.11
N SER A 296 -14.67 19.86 -14.74
CA SER A 296 -15.43 18.62 -14.91
C SER A 296 -15.62 17.91 -13.57
N THR A 297 -16.72 17.17 -13.42
CA THR A 297 -16.96 16.35 -12.24
C THR A 297 -15.96 15.20 -12.18
N GLY A 298 -15.31 15.04 -11.04
CA GLY A 298 -14.44 13.90 -10.71
C GLY A 298 -15.15 12.83 -9.89
N PRO A 299 -14.44 11.73 -9.56
CA PRO A 299 -14.95 10.71 -8.63
C PRO A 299 -15.27 11.32 -7.26
N ALA A 300 -16.38 10.89 -6.66
CA ALA A 300 -16.80 11.36 -5.35
C ALA A 300 -15.85 10.85 -4.25
N LEU A 301 -15.66 11.65 -3.20
CA LEU A 301 -15.04 11.23 -1.95
C LEU A 301 -15.78 10.01 -1.37
N ALA A 302 -15.06 9.10 -0.74
CA ALA A 302 -15.64 7.96 -0.04
C ALA A 302 -16.52 8.40 1.14
N SER A 303 -16.16 9.50 1.79
CA SER A 303 -16.94 10.15 2.85
C SER A 303 -16.99 11.65 2.62
N GLY A 304 -18.18 12.23 2.70
CA GLY A 304 -18.37 13.67 2.54
C GLY A 304 -17.73 14.47 3.67
N ILE A 305 -17.12 15.61 3.34
CA ILE A 305 -16.33 16.40 4.28
C ILE A 305 -16.41 17.89 3.95
N GLU A 306 -16.49 18.72 5.01
CA GLU A 306 -16.40 20.16 4.93
C GLU A 306 -15.23 20.69 5.76
N TYR A 307 -14.72 21.89 5.45
CA TYR A 307 -13.60 22.56 6.16
C TYR A 307 -12.30 21.76 6.17
N ASN A 308 -12.14 20.85 5.21
CA ASN A 308 -10.97 20.01 5.02
C ASN A 308 -9.78 20.79 4.45
N SER A 309 -8.61 20.26 4.68
CA SER A 309 -7.37 20.71 4.06
C SER A 309 -6.95 19.72 2.98
N GLY A 310 -6.31 20.18 1.92
CA GLY A 310 -5.89 19.33 0.80
C GLY A 310 -4.54 19.72 0.23
N GLY A 311 -3.99 18.84 -0.59
CA GLY A 311 -2.71 19.00 -1.27
C GLY A 311 -2.57 18.01 -2.42
N GLY A 312 -1.41 18.03 -3.09
CA GLY A 312 -1.08 17.10 -4.15
C GLY A 312 -1.19 17.67 -5.57
N SER A 313 -1.52 16.80 -6.52
CA SER A 313 -1.62 17.12 -7.95
C SER A 313 -3.01 16.79 -8.49
N PHE A 314 -3.23 17.06 -9.77
CA PHE A 314 -4.45 16.69 -10.51
C PHE A 314 -4.69 15.16 -10.55
N SER A 315 -3.62 14.37 -10.58
CA SER A 315 -3.68 12.91 -10.69
C SER A 315 -3.42 12.17 -9.37
N SER A 316 -2.97 12.89 -8.34
CA SER A 316 -2.59 12.32 -7.04
C SER A 316 -2.79 13.38 -5.96
N GLY A 317 -3.87 13.28 -5.22
CA GLY A 317 -4.30 14.29 -4.25
C GLY A 317 -4.62 13.70 -2.88
N ILE A 318 -4.61 14.55 -1.86
CA ILE A 318 -4.96 14.20 -0.48
C ILE A 318 -5.94 15.24 0.08
N THR A 319 -6.91 14.77 0.86
CA THR A 319 -7.74 15.62 1.72
C THR A 319 -7.76 15.06 3.13
N THR A 320 -7.66 15.94 4.13
CA THR A 320 -7.49 15.51 5.52
C THR A 320 -8.14 16.46 6.52
N GLY A 321 -8.50 15.92 7.69
CA GLY A 321 -9.20 16.67 8.74
C GLY A 321 -10.55 17.18 8.28
N GLY A 322 -11.06 18.23 8.91
CA GLY A 322 -12.34 18.84 8.58
C GLY A 322 -13.48 18.40 9.49
N ARG A 323 -14.73 18.47 8.99
CA ARG A 323 -15.96 18.10 9.73
C ARG A 323 -16.86 17.18 8.90
N ALA A 324 -17.43 16.14 9.57
CA ALA A 324 -18.36 15.17 8.96
C ALA A 324 -19.15 14.35 10.02
N PRO A 325 -20.24 14.79 10.64
CA PRO A 325 -20.66 16.14 11.02
C PRO A 325 -19.84 16.75 12.17
N GLY A 326 -19.03 15.97 12.89
CA GLY A 326 -18.09 16.41 13.93
C GLY A 326 -16.71 16.68 13.36
N VAL A 327 -15.79 17.18 14.16
CA VAL A 327 -14.38 17.30 13.78
C VAL A 327 -13.78 15.91 13.61
N VAL A 328 -13.06 15.67 12.51
CA VAL A 328 -12.59 14.34 12.14
C VAL A 328 -11.06 14.26 11.97
N THR A 329 -10.53 13.05 12.07
CA THR A 329 -9.14 12.71 11.77
C THR A 329 -8.96 12.18 10.35
N THR A 330 -10.05 11.99 9.60
CA THR A 330 -10.09 11.29 8.32
C THR A 330 -9.13 11.88 7.30
N THR A 331 -8.40 11.00 6.63
CA THR A 331 -7.62 11.30 5.43
C THR A 331 -8.16 10.46 4.28
N GLN A 332 -8.29 11.06 3.12
CA GLN A 332 -8.65 10.39 1.87
C GLN A 332 -7.64 10.75 0.79
N GLU A 333 -7.22 9.77 0.01
CA GLU A 333 -6.24 9.87 -1.05
C GLU A 333 -6.88 9.68 -2.40
N PHE A 334 -6.54 10.55 -3.34
CA PHE A 334 -6.99 10.46 -4.72
C PHE A 334 -5.85 9.97 -5.60
N ASN A 335 -6.11 8.91 -6.34
CA ASN A 335 -5.19 8.40 -7.34
C ASN A 335 -5.88 8.21 -8.68
N THR A 336 -5.20 8.62 -9.74
CA THR A 336 -5.55 8.25 -11.11
C THR A 336 -4.65 7.11 -11.53
N SER A 337 -5.22 5.93 -11.69
CA SER A 337 -4.51 4.73 -12.15
C SER A 337 -5.10 4.27 -13.48
N ILE A 338 -4.23 3.88 -14.40
CA ILE A 338 -4.65 3.14 -15.60
C ILE A 338 -4.90 1.66 -15.28
N PHE A 339 -4.64 1.26 -14.03
CA PHE A 339 -4.81 -0.11 -13.55
C PHE A 339 -5.97 -0.18 -12.55
N SER A 340 -6.88 -1.09 -12.78
CA SER A 340 -7.84 -1.57 -11.78
C SER A 340 -7.23 -2.83 -11.17
N PRO A 341 -6.90 -2.87 -9.87
CA PRO A 341 -6.34 -4.09 -9.30
C PRO A 341 -7.36 -5.24 -9.43
N ILE A 342 -6.92 -6.36 -10.00
CA ILE A 342 -7.66 -7.62 -9.88
C ILE A 342 -7.38 -8.11 -8.46
N ALA A 343 -8.43 -8.28 -7.68
CA ALA A 343 -8.31 -8.79 -6.32
C ALA A 343 -7.60 -10.14 -6.31
N ALA A 344 -6.79 -10.37 -5.30
CA ALA A 344 -6.15 -11.67 -5.08
C ALA A 344 -7.20 -12.79 -5.03
N THR A 345 -6.87 -13.93 -5.62
CA THR A 345 -7.79 -15.09 -5.70
C THR A 345 -7.08 -16.39 -5.40
N TRP A 346 -7.82 -17.35 -4.87
CA TRP A 346 -7.46 -18.77 -4.87
C TRP A 346 -8.32 -19.50 -5.91
N ALA A 347 -7.70 -20.33 -6.72
CA ALA A 347 -8.38 -21.14 -7.75
C ALA A 347 -8.00 -22.61 -7.60
N SER A 348 -8.96 -23.51 -7.78
CA SER A 348 -8.68 -24.96 -7.79
C SER A 348 -7.83 -25.32 -8.99
N SER A 349 -6.89 -26.25 -8.79
CA SER A 349 -6.02 -26.79 -9.84
C SER A 349 -5.98 -28.31 -9.77
N GLY A 350 -5.10 -28.95 -10.58
CA GLY A 350 -4.98 -30.41 -10.64
C GLY A 350 -4.63 -31.02 -9.27
N ASN A 351 -5.38 -32.03 -8.86
CA ASN A 351 -5.18 -32.71 -7.58
C ASN A 351 -3.87 -33.49 -7.54
N MET A 352 -3.27 -33.63 -6.36
CA MET A 352 -2.18 -34.57 -6.11
C MET A 352 -2.61 -36.00 -6.43
N VAL A 353 -1.65 -36.83 -6.81
CA VAL A 353 -1.88 -38.27 -7.06
C VAL A 353 -2.29 -38.96 -5.77
N ASN A 354 -1.56 -38.68 -4.68
CA ASN A 354 -1.78 -39.28 -3.38
C ASN A 354 -2.42 -38.32 -2.37
N THR A 355 -3.31 -38.84 -1.54
CA THR A 355 -3.98 -38.10 -0.45
C THR A 355 -3.08 -38.13 0.78
N LEU A 356 -2.19 -37.15 0.95
CA LEU A 356 -1.16 -37.15 1.99
C LEU A 356 -1.03 -35.79 2.67
N ARG A 357 -0.51 -35.80 3.91
CA ARG A 357 -0.17 -34.62 4.70
C ARG A 357 1.23 -34.73 5.30
N GLY A 358 1.76 -33.64 5.87
CA GLY A 358 3.06 -33.63 6.54
C GLY A 358 4.23 -33.89 5.59
N ARG A 359 4.14 -33.41 4.35
CA ARG A 359 5.15 -33.51 3.29
C ARG A 359 6.14 -32.35 3.35
N ALA A 360 7.38 -32.59 2.94
CA ALA A 360 8.27 -31.52 2.55
C ALA A 360 7.92 -31.03 1.14
N SER A 361 8.06 -29.75 0.88
CA SER A 361 7.74 -29.15 -0.41
C SER A 361 8.66 -27.99 -0.76
N GLY A 362 8.76 -27.68 -2.06
CA GLY A 362 9.57 -26.59 -2.58
C GLY A 362 9.26 -26.29 -4.04
N GLY A 363 9.92 -25.28 -4.59
CA GLY A 363 9.76 -24.85 -5.98
C GLY A 363 8.89 -23.61 -6.14
N GLU A 364 8.31 -23.45 -7.31
CA GLU A 364 7.45 -22.33 -7.71
C GLU A 364 6.04 -22.80 -8.03
N GLN A 365 5.07 -21.90 -8.15
CA GLN A 365 3.66 -22.22 -8.42
C GLN A 365 3.47 -23.12 -9.64
N THR A 366 4.26 -22.93 -10.68
CA THR A 366 4.19 -23.72 -11.92
C THR A 366 5.19 -24.89 -11.99
N ALA A 367 6.02 -25.07 -10.95
CA ALA A 367 7.05 -26.09 -10.90
C ALA A 367 7.39 -26.46 -9.44
N SER A 368 6.52 -27.25 -8.80
CA SER A 368 6.67 -27.66 -7.39
C SER A 368 7.04 -29.12 -7.25
N ILE A 369 7.69 -29.43 -6.11
CA ILE A 369 7.97 -30.78 -5.63
C ILE A 369 7.31 -30.95 -4.25
N ALA A 370 6.77 -32.17 -4.00
CA ALA A 370 6.30 -32.60 -2.68
C ALA A 370 6.84 -34.01 -2.42
N ALA A 371 7.46 -34.22 -1.24
CA ALA A 371 8.11 -35.48 -0.92
C ALA A 371 7.76 -35.98 0.49
N GLY A 372 7.64 -37.32 0.66
CA GLY A 372 7.25 -37.97 1.89
C GLY A 372 5.78 -37.80 2.24
N GLY A 373 5.44 -37.97 3.49
CA GLY A 373 4.08 -37.78 3.99
C GLY A 373 3.61 -38.91 4.89
N GLU A 374 2.40 -38.74 5.43
CA GLU A 374 1.78 -39.74 6.33
C GLU A 374 0.36 -40.11 5.87
N THR A 375 -0.09 -41.25 6.41
CA THR A 375 -1.40 -41.88 6.24
C THR A 375 -1.57 -42.67 4.92
N PRO A 376 -0.68 -43.68 4.66
CA PRO A 376 0.44 -44.20 5.48
C PRO A 376 1.73 -43.38 5.31
N ARG A 377 2.73 -43.55 6.22
CA ARG A 377 4.06 -42.95 6.00
C ARG A 377 4.65 -43.46 4.72
N THR A 378 5.12 -42.56 3.86
CA THR A 378 5.58 -42.90 2.52
C THR A 378 6.89 -42.20 2.16
N ALA A 379 7.52 -42.69 1.10
CA ALA A 379 8.67 -42.08 0.44
C ALA A 379 8.29 -41.36 -0.87
N ASP A 380 7.02 -41.28 -1.18
CA ASP A 380 6.51 -40.78 -2.45
C ASP A 380 6.99 -39.35 -2.76
N THR A 381 7.34 -39.15 -4.00
CA THR A 381 7.71 -37.86 -4.55
C THR A 381 6.79 -37.53 -5.72
N GLU A 382 6.22 -36.34 -5.72
CA GLU A 382 5.35 -35.86 -6.77
C GLU A 382 5.80 -34.49 -7.30
N TYR A 383 5.66 -34.26 -8.60
CA TYR A 383 5.91 -33.00 -9.28
C TYR A 383 4.61 -32.36 -9.73
N TYR A 384 4.56 -31.04 -9.60
CA TYR A 384 3.53 -30.19 -10.17
C TYR A 384 4.08 -29.40 -11.36
N ASP A 385 3.38 -29.41 -12.50
CA ASP A 385 3.78 -28.76 -13.75
C ASP A 385 3.03 -27.44 -14.03
N GLY A 386 2.27 -26.91 -13.07
CA GLY A 386 1.38 -25.76 -13.23
C GLY A 386 -0.04 -26.14 -13.62
N SER A 387 -0.34 -27.44 -13.78
CA SER A 387 -1.68 -27.92 -14.12
C SER A 387 -2.04 -29.27 -13.48
N SER A 388 -1.06 -30.14 -13.31
CA SER A 388 -1.22 -31.50 -12.82
C SER A 388 -0.04 -32.00 -12.00
N TRP A 389 -0.30 -32.99 -11.14
CA TRP A 389 0.71 -33.69 -10.37
C TRP A 389 1.07 -35.02 -11.02
N SER A 390 2.35 -35.40 -10.95
CA SER A 390 2.87 -36.66 -11.46
C SER A 390 3.87 -37.28 -10.48
N GLU A 391 3.81 -38.63 -10.34
CA GLU A 391 4.74 -39.38 -9.51
C GLU A 391 6.16 -39.33 -10.08
N GLN A 392 7.13 -39.26 -9.18
CA GLN A 392 8.57 -39.31 -9.49
C GLN A 392 9.25 -40.43 -8.68
N SER A 393 10.57 -40.59 -8.84
CA SER A 393 11.35 -41.55 -8.05
C SER A 393 11.24 -41.27 -6.57
N ASN A 394 10.93 -42.27 -5.77
CA ASN A 394 10.73 -42.16 -4.34
C ASN A 394 12.03 -41.89 -3.57
N MET A 395 11.92 -41.22 -2.41
CA MET A 395 13.00 -41.08 -1.43
C MET A 395 13.50 -42.49 -1.00
N ASN A 396 14.75 -42.56 -0.54
CA ASN A 396 15.29 -43.81 0.01
C ASN A 396 14.64 -44.21 1.35
N THR A 397 14.23 -43.23 2.15
CA THR A 397 13.62 -43.46 3.46
C THR A 397 12.22 -42.87 3.56
N ALA A 398 11.20 -43.70 3.82
CA ALA A 398 9.82 -43.25 4.04
C ALA A 398 9.72 -42.42 5.34
N ARG A 399 9.33 -41.12 5.20
CA ARG A 399 9.30 -40.14 6.29
C ARG A 399 8.13 -39.16 6.16
N ASN A 400 7.71 -38.63 7.29
CA ASN A 400 6.77 -37.51 7.37
C ASN A 400 7.32 -36.39 8.27
N GLN A 401 6.68 -35.22 8.28
CA GLN A 401 7.05 -34.07 9.12
C GLN A 401 8.50 -33.59 8.91
N LEU A 402 8.93 -33.63 7.66
CA LEU A 402 10.30 -33.27 7.22
C LEU A 402 10.43 -31.75 7.00
N GLY A 403 11.67 -31.25 7.10
CA GLY A 403 12.05 -29.99 6.49
C GLY A 403 12.43 -30.19 5.02
N GLY A 404 12.25 -29.15 4.20
CA GLY A 404 12.63 -29.16 2.79
C GLY A 404 13.07 -27.78 2.29
N ALA A 405 14.06 -27.77 1.38
CA ALA A 405 14.58 -26.53 0.77
C ALA A 405 15.03 -26.76 -0.67
N GLY A 406 14.70 -25.82 -1.57
CA GLY A 406 15.13 -25.87 -2.95
C GLY A 406 14.00 -25.75 -3.97
N THR A 407 14.31 -26.19 -5.20
CA THR A 407 13.44 -26.14 -6.37
C THR A 407 12.94 -27.53 -6.75
N GLN A 408 12.04 -27.62 -7.72
CA GLN A 408 11.53 -28.89 -8.24
C GLN A 408 12.64 -29.85 -8.67
N THR A 409 13.70 -29.36 -9.32
CA THR A 409 14.78 -30.17 -9.87
C THR A 409 16.03 -30.23 -9.01
N ALA A 410 16.08 -29.46 -7.92
CA ALA A 410 17.23 -29.42 -6.99
C ALA A 410 16.70 -29.21 -5.56
N PHE A 411 16.42 -30.28 -4.87
CA PHE A 411 15.69 -30.24 -3.60
C PHE A 411 16.43 -31.04 -2.50
N LEU A 412 16.41 -30.54 -1.28
CA LEU A 412 16.96 -31.16 -0.08
C LEU A 412 15.84 -31.44 0.90
N VAL A 413 15.78 -32.64 1.46
CA VAL A 413 14.89 -33.00 2.57
C VAL A 413 15.71 -33.49 3.76
N PHE A 414 15.31 -33.11 4.96
CA PHE A 414 16.05 -33.42 6.17
C PHE A 414 15.16 -33.58 7.39
N GLY A 415 15.64 -34.38 8.33
CA GLY A 415 14.89 -34.70 9.54
C GLY A 415 13.62 -35.49 9.27
N GLY A 416 12.60 -35.24 10.07
CA GLY A 416 11.29 -35.90 9.99
C GLY A 416 11.15 -37.07 10.94
N GLU A 417 10.16 -37.92 10.69
CA GLU A 417 9.85 -39.10 11.49
C GLU A 417 9.86 -40.40 10.69
N ALA A 418 10.66 -41.41 11.15
CA ALA A 418 10.83 -42.70 10.49
C ALA A 418 11.42 -43.79 11.43
N PRO A 419 10.70 -44.54 12.23
CA PRO A 419 9.47 -44.40 12.98
C PRO A 419 9.55 -43.45 14.19
N GLY A 420 10.65 -42.81 14.45
CA GLY A 420 10.89 -41.76 15.44
C GLY A 420 11.60 -40.59 14.78
N PRO A 421 11.87 -39.49 15.51
CA PRO A 421 12.64 -38.37 14.96
C PRO A 421 13.97 -38.85 14.39
N THR A 422 14.31 -38.37 13.18
CA THR A 422 15.54 -38.78 12.47
C THR A 422 16.36 -37.56 12.06
N ALA A 423 17.65 -37.78 11.81
CA ALA A 423 18.57 -36.78 11.27
C ALA A 423 18.80 -36.90 9.76
N VAL A 424 18.31 -37.95 9.13
CA VAL A 424 18.59 -38.31 7.73
C VAL A 424 18.33 -37.14 6.80
N THR A 425 19.30 -36.88 5.94
CA THR A 425 19.22 -35.88 4.87
C THR A 425 19.37 -36.56 3.51
N GLU A 426 18.45 -36.26 2.59
CA GLU A 426 18.50 -36.75 1.22
C GLU A 426 18.43 -35.56 0.24
N SER A 427 19.20 -35.67 -0.85
CA SER A 427 19.30 -34.67 -1.90
C SER A 427 18.71 -35.22 -3.20
N TRP A 428 17.89 -34.42 -3.88
CA TRP A 428 17.25 -34.71 -5.17
C TRP A 428 17.93 -33.96 -6.29
N ASP A 429 18.31 -34.65 -7.36
CA ASP A 429 19.03 -34.11 -8.52
C ASP A 429 18.14 -33.84 -9.74
N GLY A 430 16.84 -33.97 -9.61
CA GLY A 430 15.85 -33.88 -10.69
C GLY A 430 15.44 -35.25 -11.27
N SER A 431 16.08 -36.34 -10.82
CA SER A 431 15.83 -37.71 -11.32
C SER A 431 15.88 -38.77 -10.22
N SER A 432 16.73 -38.59 -9.21
CA SER A 432 16.99 -39.58 -8.16
C SER A 432 17.35 -38.94 -6.82
N TRP A 433 17.05 -39.65 -5.72
CA TRP A 433 17.42 -39.28 -4.38
C TRP A 433 18.74 -39.92 -3.96
N SER A 434 19.59 -39.15 -3.30
CA SER A 434 20.85 -39.62 -2.71
C SER A 434 20.93 -39.20 -1.25
N GLU A 435 21.30 -40.12 -0.36
CA GLU A 435 21.62 -39.80 1.03
C GLU A 435 22.90 -38.98 1.11
N VAL A 436 22.86 -37.91 1.91
CA VAL A 436 23.99 -37.00 2.13
C VAL A 436 24.23 -36.84 3.65
N ASN A 437 25.13 -35.96 4.07
CA ASN A 437 25.44 -35.79 5.50
C ASN A 437 24.25 -35.33 6.32
N ASP A 438 23.99 -36.03 7.39
CA ASP A 438 22.84 -35.85 8.28
C ASP A 438 22.90 -34.58 9.14
N LEU A 439 21.71 -34.13 9.62
CA LEU A 439 21.60 -33.13 10.69
C LEU A 439 22.42 -33.57 11.93
N GLY A 440 22.98 -32.60 12.61
CA GLY A 440 23.67 -32.85 13.89
C GLY A 440 22.72 -33.37 15.00
N THR A 441 21.42 -33.13 14.88
CA THR A 441 20.42 -33.57 15.85
C THR A 441 19.16 -34.09 15.17
N ALA A 442 18.73 -35.32 15.47
CA ALA A 442 17.50 -35.91 14.98
C ALA A 442 16.27 -35.07 15.43
N ARG A 443 15.46 -34.60 14.47
CA ARG A 443 14.29 -33.75 14.76
C ARG A 443 13.20 -33.95 13.68
N ARG A 444 11.94 -33.76 14.10
CA ARG A 444 10.75 -33.71 13.23
C ARG A 444 10.03 -32.38 13.39
N ASN A 445 9.10 -32.06 12.49
CA ASN A 445 8.39 -30.77 12.45
C ASN A 445 9.36 -29.57 12.48
N VAL A 446 10.41 -29.68 11.68
CA VAL A 446 11.48 -28.72 11.55
C VAL A 446 11.04 -27.62 10.61
N GLY A 447 11.12 -26.35 11.03
CA GLY A 447 11.00 -25.22 10.12
C GLY A 447 12.19 -25.17 9.16
N SER A 448 11.96 -24.79 7.91
CA SER A 448 13.01 -24.86 6.88
C SER A 448 12.89 -23.77 5.82
N PHE A 449 14.03 -23.26 5.36
CA PHE A 449 14.13 -22.33 4.24
C PHE A 449 15.51 -22.40 3.58
N GLY A 450 15.63 -21.84 2.37
CA GLY A 450 16.90 -21.83 1.62
C GLY A 450 16.83 -22.59 0.30
N THR A 451 17.99 -23.05 -0.16
CA THR A 451 18.17 -23.81 -1.40
C THR A 451 18.76 -25.19 -1.09
N GLN A 452 18.82 -26.06 -2.11
CA GLN A 452 19.47 -27.38 -1.97
C GLN A 452 20.94 -27.28 -1.50
N THR A 453 21.65 -26.21 -1.85
CA THR A 453 23.07 -26.01 -1.52
C THR A 453 23.30 -25.08 -0.33
N ALA A 454 22.26 -24.40 0.16
CA ALA A 454 22.34 -23.49 1.31
C ALA A 454 20.98 -23.47 2.02
N ALA A 455 20.75 -24.36 2.96
CA ALA A 455 19.49 -24.50 3.70
C ALA A 455 19.68 -24.25 5.19
N VAL A 456 18.59 -23.87 5.84
CA VAL A 456 18.53 -23.64 7.28
C VAL A 456 17.42 -24.49 7.88
N ALA A 457 17.74 -25.23 8.94
CA ALA A 457 16.84 -26.04 9.75
C ALA A 457 16.64 -25.38 11.10
N VAL A 458 15.39 -25.02 11.45
CA VAL A 458 15.08 -24.28 12.69
C VAL A 458 14.08 -25.03 13.54
N GLY A 459 14.30 -25.03 14.85
CA GLY A 459 13.36 -25.59 15.83
C GLY A 459 13.11 -27.09 15.68
N GLY A 460 11.87 -27.50 15.93
CA GLY A 460 11.38 -28.87 15.79
C GLY A 460 11.33 -29.64 17.10
N PHE A 461 10.95 -30.93 16.99
CA PHE A 461 10.87 -31.89 18.12
C PHE A 461 12.00 -32.89 18.03
N GLY A 462 12.77 -33.05 19.10
CA GLY A 462 13.78 -34.08 19.25
C GLY A 462 13.21 -35.45 19.72
N PRO A 463 14.09 -36.42 20.08
CA PRO A 463 13.68 -37.77 20.48
C PRO A 463 12.96 -37.86 21.81
N GLY A 464 13.05 -36.86 22.71
CA GLY A 464 12.40 -36.81 24.00
C GLY A 464 10.94 -36.35 23.93
N VAL A 465 10.11 -36.79 24.90
CA VAL A 465 8.65 -36.48 24.93
C VAL A 465 8.34 -34.98 25.09
N SER A 466 9.33 -34.19 25.50
CA SER A 466 9.24 -32.72 25.66
C SER A 466 10.47 -32.03 25.09
N ASP A 467 11.14 -32.64 24.11
CA ASP A 467 12.38 -32.16 23.55
C ASP A 467 12.10 -31.20 22.38
N TYR A 468 11.52 -30.06 22.68
CA TYR A 468 11.40 -28.94 21.77
C TYR A 468 12.74 -28.24 21.62
N SER A 469 12.97 -27.57 20.51
CA SER A 469 14.27 -27.05 20.22
C SER A 469 14.22 -25.61 19.69
N ALA A 470 15.10 -24.78 20.22
CA ALA A 470 15.45 -23.50 19.62
C ALA A 470 16.65 -23.62 18.64
N ARG A 471 17.14 -24.84 18.38
CA ARG A 471 18.33 -25.09 17.58
C ARG A 471 18.19 -24.63 16.14
N VAL A 472 19.29 -24.13 15.62
CA VAL A 472 19.44 -23.75 14.22
C VAL A 472 20.65 -24.48 13.65
N GLU A 473 20.47 -25.15 12.53
CA GLU A 473 21.54 -25.78 11.79
C GLU A 473 21.52 -25.30 10.34
N GLU A 474 22.71 -25.05 9.78
CA GLU A 474 22.91 -24.52 8.45
C GLU A 474 23.62 -25.54 7.56
N TRP A 475 23.09 -25.72 6.35
CA TRP A 475 23.65 -26.58 5.30
C TRP A 475 24.47 -25.75 4.33
N ASN A 476 25.70 -26.18 4.06
CA ASN A 476 26.64 -25.50 3.14
C ASN A 476 26.79 -26.17 1.78
N GLY A 477 25.88 -27.09 1.43
CA GLY A 477 25.96 -27.92 0.21
C GLY A 477 26.66 -29.27 0.41
N SER A 478 27.30 -29.51 1.58
CA SER A 478 27.99 -30.75 1.89
C SER A 478 27.81 -31.24 3.33
N SER A 479 27.64 -30.37 4.28
CA SER A 479 27.49 -30.72 5.71
C SER A 479 26.64 -29.71 6.47
N TRP A 480 26.04 -30.18 7.56
CA TRP A 480 25.32 -29.35 8.52
C TRP A 480 26.28 -28.81 9.60
N SER A 481 26.09 -27.59 9.99
CA SER A 481 26.78 -26.94 11.13
C SER A 481 25.78 -26.24 12.04
N SER A 482 26.00 -26.33 13.36
CA SER A 482 25.15 -25.62 14.32
C SER A 482 25.42 -24.12 14.27
N ASN A 483 24.38 -23.32 14.16
CA ASN A 483 24.45 -21.87 14.38
C ASN A 483 24.45 -21.62 15.90
N PRO A 484 25.40 -20.83 16.45
CA PRO A 484 25.43 -20.51 17.86
C PRO A 484 24.27 -19.64 18.34
N ASN A 485 23.61 -18.92 17.43
CA ASN A 485 22.46 -18.05 17.70
C ASN A 485 21.17 -18.84 17.49
N ALA A 486 20.61 -19.34 18.58
CA ALA A 486 19.34 -20.07 18.56
C ALA A 486 18.15 -19.15 18.27
N LEU A 487 16.99 -19.75 17.95
CA LEU A 487 15.71 -19.03 18.00
C LEU A 487 15.50 -18.41 19.38
N PRO A 488 14.79 -17.26 19.47
CA PRO A 488 14.49 -16.63 20.77
C PRO A 488 13.69 -17.50 21.72
N ASN A 489 12.95 -18.49 21.20
CA ASN A 489 12.15 -19.45 21.97
C ASN A 489 12.28 -20.86 21.38
N ASP A 490 12.10 -21.88 22.21
CA ASP A 490 11.85 -23.24 21.69
C ASP A 490 10.59 -23.19 20.82
N LEU A 491 10.70 -23.65 19.58
CA LEU A 491 9.62 -23.54 18.60
C LEU A 491 9.57 -24.79 17.72
N ALA A 492 8.36 -25.28 17.49
CA ALA A 492 8.14 -26.38 16.55
C ALA A 492 6.91 -26.10 15.68
N GLN A 493 6.79 -26.82 14.57
CA GLN A 493 5.67 -26.64 13.63
C GLN A 493 5.56 -25.20 13.11
N SER A 494 6.67 -24.47 13.08
CA SER A 494 6.73 -23.13 12.51
C SER A 494 6.76 -23.18 10.99
N ASP A 495 6.17 -22.18 10.38
CA ASP A 495 6.25 -21.97 8.96
C ASP A 495 7.43 -21.05 8.63
N CYS A 496 8.02 -21.25 7.47
CA CYS A 496 9.23 -20.52 7.08
C CYS A 496 9.24 -20.19 5.59
N THR A 497 9.97 -19.13 5.22
CA THR A 497 10.29 -18.80 3.81
C THR A 497 11.57 -17.99 3.72
N GLY A 498 12.10 -17.79 2.52
CA GLY A 498 13.30 -17.01 2.26
C GLY A 498 14.54 -17.85 1.95
N ILE A 499 15.71 -17.22 1.95
CA ILE A 499 17.01 -17.84 1.67
C ILE A 499 17.88 -17.91 2.93
N ALA A 500 18.94 -18.70 2.91
CA ALA A 500 19.80 -18.94 4.08
C ALA A 500 20.43 -17.67 4.70
N THR A 501 20.51 -16.57 3.96
CA THR A 501 21.02 -15.28 4.43
C THR A 501 19.92 -14.24 4.69
N ALA A 502 18.65 -14.58 4.40
CA ALA A 502 17.50 -13.70 4.58
C ALA A 502 16.23 -14.56 4.72
N GLY A 503 16.04 -15.15 5.89
CA GLY A 503 14.93 -16.05 6.21
C GLY A 503 13.85 -15.39 7.07
N LEU A 504 12.64 -15.93 7.02
CA LEU A 504 11.51 -15.55 7.87
C LEU A 504 10.92 -16.80 8.51
N VAL A 505 10.75 -16.78 9.83
CA VAL A 505 10.14 -17.86 10.63
C VAL A 505 8.93 -17.30 11.36
N PHE A 506 7.78 -17.94 11.28
CA PHE A 506 6.55 -17.42 11.88
C PHE A 506 5.59 -18.52 12.33
N GLY A 507 4.68 -18.18 13.25
CA GLY A 507 3.72 -19.13 13.80
C GLY A 507 4.37 -20.25 14.62
N GLY A 508 3.78 -21.43 14.56
CA GLY A 508 4.26 -22.60 15.31
C GLY A 508 3.69 -22.72 16.73
N ILE A 509 4.28 -23.60 17.52
CA ILE A 509 3.90 -23.84 18.92
C ILE A 509 5.08 -23.72 19.86
N ILE A 510 4.81 -23.25 21.09
CA ILE A 510 5.78 -23.20 22.20
C ILE A 510 5.44 -24.23 23.24
N PRO A 511 6.43 -25.03 23.73
CA PRO A 511 6.24 -26.01 24.79
C PRO A 511 6.12 -25.36 26.17
N PRO A 512 5.64 -26.13 27.22
CA PRO A 512 5.00 -27.45 27.10
C PRO A 512 3.51 -27.34 26.76
N SER A 513 2.95 -26.14 26.72
CA SER A 513 1.51 -25.88 26.57
C SER A 513 0.96 -26.19 25.17
N GLY A 514 1.83 -26.30 24.17
CA GLY A 514 1.40 -26.37 22.75
C GLY A 514 0.68 -25.11 22.29
N THR A 515 0.94 -23.97 22.94
CA THR A 515 0.30 -22.69 22.58
C THR A 515 0.75 -22.22 21.21
N LYS A 516 -0.21 -22.05 20.32
CA LYS A 516 0.02 -21.52 18.97
C LYS A 516 0.49 -20.07 19.02
N GLN A 517 1.39 -19.72 18.14
CA GLN A 517 2.09 -18.44 18.13
C GLN A 517 1.65 -17.53 16.99
N THR A 518 1.76 -16.23 17.22
CA THR A 518 1.71 -15.19 16.19
C THR A 518 3.09 -14.61 15.90
N ALA A 519 4.11 -15.01 16.66
CA ALA A 519 5.45 -14.45 16.56
C ALA A 519 6.03 -14.63 15.15
N THR A 520 6.76 -13.62 14.69
CA THR A 520 7.54 -13.64 13.45
C THR A 520 8.98 -13.26 13.79
N PHE A 521 9.93 -13.95 13.19
CA PHE A 521 11.37 -13.68 13.35
C PHE A 521 12.04 -13.62 11.99
N SER A 522 12.80 -12.54 11.75
CA SER A 522 13.67 -12.39 10.59
C SER A 522 15.07 -12.91 10.88
N PHE A 523 15.64 -13.69 9.99
CA PHE A 523 17.01 -14.22 10.07
C PHE A 523 17.89 -13.52 9.05
N ASP A 524 19.02 -12.94 9.48
CA ASP A 524 19.94 -12.16 8.65
C ASP A 524 21.14 -12.96 8.12
N GLY A 525 21.11 -14.30 8.23
CA GLY A 525 22.24 -15.19 7.96
C GLY A 525 23.12 -15.46 9.17
N THR A 526 22.83 -14.83 10.33
CA THR A 526 23.62 -14.99 11.56
C THR A 526 22.73 -15.10 12.79
N SER A 527 21.72 -14.24 12.90
CA SER A 527 20.89 -14.07 14.10
C SER A 527 19.42 -13.77 13.77
N PHE A 528 18.56 -13.92 14.76
CA PHE A 528 17.13 -13.63 14.65
C PHE A 528 16.77 -12.30 15.29
N SER A 529 15.89 -11.56 14.62
CA SER A 529 15.24 -10.36 15.15
C SER A 529 13.72 -10.48 15.06
N ALA A 530 12.99 -9.87 16.01
CA ALA A 530 11.54 -9.91 16.03
C ALA A 530 10.95 -9.05 14.88
N GLY A 531 9.97 -9.61 14.17
CA GLY A 531 9.16 -8.94 13.16
C GLY A 531 7.72 -8.68 13.62
N GLY A 532 6.89 -8.13 12.75
CA GLY A 532 5.46 -7.94 13.01
C GLY A 532 4.73 -9.26 13.18
N ALA A 533 3.86 -9.37 14.19
CA ALA A 533 3.13 -10.58 14.50
C ALA A 533 2.04 -10.90 13.47
N LEU A 534 1.78 -12.20 13.23
CA LEU A 534 0.60 -12.69 12.50
C LEU A 534 -0.70 -12.17 13.15
N ASN A 535 -1.72 -11.91 12.36
CA ASN A 535 -3.04 -11.56 12.88
C ASN A 535 -3.74 -12.77 13.54
N THR A 536 -3.37 -13.98 13.13
CA THR A 536 -3.96 -15.21 13.66
C THR A 536 -2.85 -16.19 14.08
N ALA A 537 -2.87 -16.63 15.32
CA ALA A 537 -1.96 -17.68 15.81
C ALA A 537 -2.21 -18.98 15.03
N THR A 538 -1.19 -19.52 14.38
CA THR A 538 -1.29 -20.69 13.50
C THR A 538 -0.10 -21.62 13.64
N THR A 539 -0.27 -22.85 13.20
CA THR A 539 0.78 -23.88 13.16
C THR A 539 0.51 -24.84 12.00
N GLU A 540 1.55 -25.47 11.49
CA GLU A 540 1.47 -26.44 10.37
C GLU A 540 0.69 -25.90 9.17
N SER A 541 0.91 -24.65 8.78
CA SER A 541 0.28 -24.10 7.57
C SER A 541 0.90 -24.74 6.34
N HIS A 542 2.22 -24.73 6.27
CA HIS A 542 3.08 -25.24 5.20
C HIS A 542 2.77 -24.71 3.79
N ALA A 543 1.60 -24.09 3.56
CA ALA A 543 1.32 -23.33 2.34
C ALA A 543 1.94 -21.94 2.48
N THR A 544 3.26 -21.87 2.30
CA THR A 544 4.05 -20.65 2.41
C THR A 544 4.71 -20.29 1.09
N ALA A 545 4.93 -19.01 0.85
CA ALA A 545 5.63 -18.50 -0.33
C ALA A 545 6.31 -17.17 0.00
N GLY A 546 7.33 -16.80 -0.77
CA GLY A 546 7.90 -15.47 -0.73
C GLY A 546 9.30 -15.38 -0.15
N SER A 547 9.63 -14.20 0.38
CA SER A 547 10.93 -13.83 0.93
C SER A 547 10.80 -13.28 2.35
N GLN A 548 11.94 -12.94 2.97
CA GLN A 548 11.97 -12.30 4.30
C GLN A 548 11.13 -11.00 4.38
N THR A 549 11.04 -10.23 3.30
CA THR A 549 10.35 -8.94 3.27
C THR A 549 9.00 -8.96 2.57
N ALA A 550 8.64 -10.08 1.94
CA ALA A 550 7.36 -10.25 1.24
C ALA A 550 6.95 -11.72 1.27
N ALA A 551 6.17 -12.11 2.24
CA ALA A 551 5.78 -13.51 2.47
C ALA A 551 4.27 -13.71 2.44
N LEU A 552 3.87 -14.96 2.17
CA LEU A 552 2.49 -15.43 2.25
C LEU A 552 2.44 -16.64 3.18
N VAL A 553 1.38 -16.73 3.98
CA VAL A 553 0.99 -17.94 4.69
C VAL A 553 -0.49 -18.23 4.48
N ALA A 554 -0.85 -19.47 4.21
CA ALA A 554 -2.24 -19.87 4.05
C ALA A 554 -2.55 -21.20 4.75
N GLY A 555 -3.77 -21.30 5.29
CA GLY A 555 -4.22 -22.49 6.00
C GLY A 555 -3.70 -22.61 7.43
N GLY A 556 -3.30 -23.82 7.80
CA GLY A 556 -2.83 -24.18 9.14
C GLY A 556 -3.96 -24.44 10.14
N TYR A 557 -3.56 -24.75 11.37
CA TYR A 557 -4.52 -24.98 12.46
C TYR A 557 -4.64 -23.76 13.37
N ALA A 558 -5.83 -23.14 13.41
CA ALA A 558 -6.13 -21.94 14.17
C ALA A 558 -7.59 -21.85 14.69
N PRO A 559 -8.06 -22.55 15.70
CA PRO A 559 -7.65 -23.81 16.36
C PRO A 559 -7.88 -25.07 15.51
N ALA A 560 -8.76 -25.02 14.49
CA ALA A 560 -9.02 -26.07 13.52
C ALA A 560 -8.36 -25.72 12.18
N ALA A 561 -8.41 -26.65 11.21
CA ALA A 561 -7.97 -26.37 9.84
C ALA A 561 -8.61 -25.09 9.30
N SER A 562 -7.83 -24.23 8.68
CA SER A 562 -8.19 -22.87 8.30
C SER A 562 -8.16 -22.64 6.80
N THR A 563 -8.92 -21.66 6.31
CA THR A 563 -8.85 -21.15 4.94
C THR A 563 -8.07 -19.83 4.87
N LYS A 564 -7.69 -19.24 6.00
CA LYS A 564 -7.10 -17.89 6.06
C LYS A 564 -5.82 -17.79 5.29
N THR A 565 -5.62 -16.62 4.67
CA THR A 565 -4.37 -16.23 4.02
C THR A 565 -3.93 -14.88 4.58
N GLU A 566 -2.66 -14.77 4.95
CA GLU A 566 -2.05 -13.52 5.38
C GLU A 566 -0.80 -13.23 4.53
N LEU A 567 -0.59 -11.94 4.22
CA LEU A 567 0.55 -11.41 3.47
C LEU A 567 1.41 -10.54 4.38
N TYR A 568 2.73 -10.73 4.31
CA TYR A 568 3.73 -9.93 5.01
C TYR A 568 4.37 -8.92 4.06
N ASN A 569 4.48 -7.66 4.50
CA ASN A 569 5.08 -6.57 3.72
C ASN A 569 6.49 -6.17 4.19
N GLY A 570 7.15 -7.01 5.00
CA GLY A 570 8.43 -6.70 5.62
C GLY A 570 8.32 -6.07 7.02
N THR A 571 7.13 -5.64 7.42
CA THR A 571 6.88 -4.98 8.71
C THR A 571 5.68 -5.57 9.45
N SER A 572 4.59 -5.85 8.76
CA SER A 572 3.32 -6.32 9.33
C SER A 572 2.61 -7.32 8.42
N TRP A 573 1.74 -8.12 9.02
CA TRP A 573 0.87 -9.05 8.31
C TRP A 573 -0.52 -8.44 8.06
N SER A 574 -1.08 -8.71 6.90
CA SER A 574 -2.44 -8.31 6.50
C SER A 574 -3.21 -9.50 5.96
N THR A 575 -4.49 -9.60 6.30
CA THR A 575 -5.38 -10.65 5.78
C THR A 575 -5.77 -10.35 4.34
N THR A 576 -5.76 -11.39 3.47
CA THR A 576 -6.22 -11.31 2.08
C THR A 576 -7.25 -12.39 1.79
N THR A 577 -7.57 -12.62 0.51
CA THR A 577 -8.56 -13.60 0.05
C THR A 577 -8.23 -15.00 0.57
N SER A 578 -9.21 -15.65 1.20
CA SER A 578 -9.08 -16.99 1.79
C SER A 578 -9.17 -18.09 0.73
N MET A 579 -8.52 -19.24 0.99
CA MET A 579 -8.70 -20.47 0.22
C MET A 579 -10.18 -20.94 0.24
N ALA A 580 -10.58 -21.73 -0.75
CA ALA A 580 -11.89 -22.40 -0.75
C ALA A 580 -11.92 -23.55 0.26
N THR A 581 -10.84 -24.30 0.41
CA THR A 581 -10.76 -25.50 1.26
C THR A 581 -9.92 -25.23 2.50
N ALA A 582 -10.49 -25.40 3.68
CA ALA A 582 -9.75 -25.37 4.94
C ALA A 582 -8.77 -26.54 5.02
N ARG A 583 -7.50 -26.24 5.36
CA ARG A 583 -6.46 -27.26 5.46
C ARG A 583 -5.36 -26.93 6.46
N GLY A 584 -4.79 -27.94 7.09
CA GLY A 584 -3.53 -27.89 7.83
C GLY A 584 -2.59 -28.98 7.31
N GLY A 585 -1.29 -28.87 7.56
CA GLY A 585 -0.29 -29.83 7.07
C GLY A 585 -0.20 -29.92 5.54
N ALA A 586 -0.55 -28.87 4.81
CA ALA A 586 -0.49 -28.81 3.34
C ALA A 586 0.96 -28.81 2.83
N ALA A 587 1.19 -29.23 1.59
CA ALA A 587 2.39 -28.91 0.85
C ALA A 587 2.25 -27.51 0.23
N GLY A 588 3.26 -26.67 0.41
CA GLY A 588 3.32 -25.30 -0.16
C GLY A 588 4.50 -25.14 -1.10
N LEU A 589 4.83 -23.92 -1.47
CA LEU A 589 5.93 -23.64 -2.40
C LEU A 589 7.31 -23.55 -1.73
N GLY A 590 7.35 -23.27 -0.42
CA GLY A 590 8.61 -23.07 0.28
C GLY A 590 9.38 -21.82 -0.13
N SER A 591 10.69 -21.86 0.08
CA SER A 591 11.61 -20.76 -0.16
C SER A 591 11.83 -20.48 -1.66
N ASN A 592 12.09 -19.23 -2.01
CA ASN A 592 12.43 -18.69 -3.34
C ASN A 592 11.27 -18.39 -4.29
N SER A 593 10.01 -18.63 -3.92
CA SER A 593 8.85 -18.17 -4.69
C SER A 593 8.54 -16.69 -4.42
N VAL A 594 7.56 -16.15 -5.14
CA VAL A 594 7.03 -14.81 -4.88
C VAL A 594 5.74 -14.90 -4.07
N SER A 595 5.52 -13.99 -3.13
CA SER A 595 4.30 -13.96 -2.29
C SER A 595 3.00 -13.72 -3.07
N THR A 596 3.09 -13.35 -4.33
CA THR A 596 1.94 -13.13 -5.23
C THR A 596 1.56 -14.36 -6.06
N ALA A 597 2.31 -15.47 -5.92
CA ALA A 597 2.04 -16.73 -6.63
C ALA A 597 2.37 -17.90 -5.70
N ALA A 598 1.36 -18.47 -5.05
CA ALA A 598 1.52 -19.55 -4.08
C ALA A 598 0.68 -20.77 -4.45
N LEU A 599 1.04 -21.90 -3.88
CA LEU A 599 0.37 -23.18 -4.03
C LEU A 599 0.04 -23.76 -2.65
N ALA A 600 -1.14 -24.33 -2.51
CA ALA A 600 -1.53 -25.13 -1.34
C ALA A 600 -2.07 -26.49 -1.83
N ALA A 601 -1.35 -27.55 -1.56
CA ALA A 601 -1.70 -28.88 -2.05
C ALA A 601 -1.78 -29.90 -0.90
N GLY A 602 -2.75 -30.82 -0.95
CA GLY A 602 -2.93 -31.85 0.06
C GLY A 602 -3.29 -31.28 1.44
N GLY A 603 -2.72 -31.88 2.48
CA GLY A 603 -3.02 -31.55 3.87
C GLY A 603 -4.25 -32.29 4.39
N ASN A 604 -4.83 -31.81 5.49
CA ASN A 604 -6.05 -32.40 6.03
C ASN A 604 -7.01 -31.36 6.65
N ASN A 605 -8.27 -31.78 6.82
CA ASN A 605 -9.30 -31.05 7.52
C ASN A 605 -10.17 -32.04 8.36
N PRO A 606 -11.23 -31.58 9.03
CA PRO A 606 -12.12 -32.48 9.76
C PRO A 606 -12.77 -33.62 8.93
N GLY A 607 -12.78 -33.52 7.60
CA GLY A 607 -13.26 -34.56 6.69
C GLY A 607 -12.22 -35.62 6.33
N GLY A 608 -10.96 -35.43 6.70
CA GLY A 608 -9.83 -36.33 6.42
C GLY A 608 -8.70 -35.68 5.62
N ASP A 609 -7.80 -36.51 5.13
CA ASP A 609 -6.67 -36.08 4.31
C ASP A 609 -7.14 -35.68 2.90
N LEU A 610 -6.44 -34.72 2.33
CA LEU A 610 -6.80 -34.07 1.05
C LEU A 610 -5.76 -34.39 -0.03
N ASN A 611 -6.20 -34.37 -1.29
CA ASN A 611 -5.31 -34.30 -2.46
C ASN A 611 -5.59 -33.02 -3.29
N ALA A 612 -6.55 -32.21 -2.88
CA ALA A 612 -6.92 -30.98 -3.59
C ALA A 612 -5.77 -29.99 -3.60
N THR A 613 -5.58 -29.33 -4.75
CA THR A 613 -4.64 -28.23 -4.96
C THR A 613 -5.38 -26.94 -5.22
N GLU A 614 -4.91 -25.85 -4.61
CA GLU A 614 -5.36 -24.49 -4.89
C GLU A 614 -4.15 -23.60 -5.16
N GLU A 615 -4.31 -22.72 -6.16
CA GLU A 615 -3.30 -21.74 -6.57
C GLU A 615 -3.72 -20.34 -6.17
N PHE A 616 -2.80 -19.60 -5.55
CA PHE A 616 -2.97 -18.20 -5.22
C PHE A 616 -2.39 -17.32 -6.32
N THR A 617 -3.23 -16.44 -6.85
CA THR A 617 -2.77 -15.30 -7.63
C THR A 617 -2.99 -14.06 -6.79
N GLY A 618 -1.90 -13.38 -6.45
CA GLY A 618 -1.90 -12.13 -5.70
C GLY A 618 -2.62 -11.03 -6.45
N GLU A 619 -2.85 -9.92 -5.77
CA GLU A 619 -3.39 -8.74 -6.41
C GLU A 619 -2.48 -8.32 -7.58
N ILE A 620 -3.03 -8.27 -8.77
CA ILE A 620 -2.33 -7.84 -9.97
C ILE A 620 -2.90 -6.49 -10.41
N PRO A 621 -2.04 -5.49 -10.71
CA PRO A 621 -2.49 -4.32 -11.43
C PRO A 621 -3.04 -4.78 -12.78
N ALA A 622 -4.34 -4.72 -12.98
CA ALA A 622 -4.95 -4.99 -14.28
C ALA A 622 -5.38 -3.68 -14.92
N LEU A 623 -5.13 -3.58 -16.20
CA LEU A 623 -5.62 -2.46 -17.01
C LEU A 623 -7.15 -2.38 -16.93
N GLY A 624 -7.67 -1.20 -16.59
CA GLY A 624 -9.10 -0.92 -16.67
C GLY A 624 -9.53 -0.86 -18.14
N TYR A 625 -10.33 -1.82 -18.59
CA TYR A 625 -10.80 -1.89 -19.96
C TYR A 625 -12.27 -1.50 -20.07
N LYS A 626 -12.62 -0.79 -21.13
CA LYS A 626 -13.99 -0.59 -21.54
C LYS A 626 -14.23 -1.31 -22.88
N THR A 627 -15.27 -2.11 -22.95
CA THR A 627 -15.76 -2.62 -24.24
C THR A 627 -16.43 -1.46 -24.99
N ILE A 628 -16.01 -1.21 -26.21
CA ILE A 628 -16.67 -0.27 -27.09
C ILE A 628 -17.83 -1.02 -27.75
N SER A 629 -19.05 -0.68 -27.39
CA SER A 629 -20.27 -1.14 -28.06
C SER A 629 -20.72 -0.07 -29.05
N ASP A 630 -21.31 -0.50 -30.17
CA ASP A 630 -21.93 0.36 -31.17
C ASP A 630 -23.06 1.23 -30.59
#